data_609acb8bb907265753e415b83b5d0c6c
#
_entry.id   609acb8bb907265753e415b83b5d0c6c
#
_cell.length_a   1.000
_cell.length_b   1.000
_cell.length_c   1.000
_cell.angle_alpha   90.00
_cell.angle_beta   90.00
_cell.angle_gamma   90.00
#
_symmetry.space_group_name_H-M   'P 1'
#
loop_
_entity.id
_entity.type
_entity.pdbx_description
1 polymer ?
#
loop_
_entity_poly.entity_id
_entity_poly.type
_entity_poly.pdbx_seq_one_letter_code
_entity_poly.pdbx_strand_id
1 'polypeptide(L)'
;MGRGKASALLPAYAAAMTVFGAVLAAVPAQADGDQGGAVLSEINATRAANGCGPVAANPQLTASAARQANDMLANGVQGHTGSDGSSLVQRVTDAGYTSYADLGEIVYWGTGSLGNPATAVTWWMNSPGHRAIITDCGLTEAGFSAVSNGNKMTAAGDFGTR
;
A
#
# COMPACT_ATOMS: atom_id res chain seq x y z
N MET A 1 72.71 -49.79 -20.15
CA MET A 1 72.43 -48.57 -19.28
C MET A 1 71.45 -47.71 -20.02
N GLY A 2 70.16 -47.85 -19.76
CA GLY A 2 69.08 -47.08 -20.36
C GLY A 2 68.27 -46.45 -19.26
N ARG A 3 68.31 -45.14 -19.20
CA ARG A 3 67.53 -44.37 -18.24
C ARG A 3 66.14 -44.14 -18.82
N GLY A 4 65.14 -44.75 -18.20
CA GLY A 4 63.71 -44.44 -18.47
C GLY A 4 63.32 -43.06 -17.99
N LYS A 5 62.72 -42.33 -18.91
CA LYS A 5 62.06 -41.03 -18.55
C LYS A 5 60.65 -41.34 -18.09
N ALA A 6 60.34 -41.02 -16.86
CA ALA A 6 58.99 -41.04 -16.35
C ALA A 6 58.26 -39.77 -16.80
N SER A 7 57.17 -39.93 -17.55
CA SER A 7 56.25 -38.84 -17.89
C SER A 7 55.19 -38.72 -16.79
N ALA A 8 55.17 -37.62 -16.11
CA ALA A 8 54.12 -37.29 -15.14
C ALA A 8 52.90 -36.74 -15.89
N LEU A 9 51.78 -37.45 -15.80
CA LEU A 9 50.47 -36.99 -16.26
C LEU A 9 49.87 -36.11 -15.15
N LEU A 10 49.65 -34.83 -15.45
CA LEU A 10 48.90 -33.89 -14.61
C LEU A 10 47.38 -34.11 -14.82
N PRO A 11 46.59 -34.22 -13.78
CA PRO A 11 45.14 -34.26 -13.93
C PRO A 11 44.58 -32.86 -14.23
N ALA A 12 43.82 -32.76 -15.31
CA ALA A 12 43.04 -31.57 -15.65
C ALA A 12 41.84 -31.47 -14.71
N TYR A 13 41.84 -30.45 -13.86
CA TYR A 13 40.65 -30.08 -13.06
C TYR A 13 39.69 -29.30 -13.96
N ALA A 14 38.60 -29.94 -14.37
CA ALA A 14 37.49 -29.26 -15.00
C ALA A 14 36.69 -28.51 -13.92
N ALA A 15 36.81 -27.18 -13.89
CA ALA A 15 35.96 -26.32 -13.04
C ALA A 15 34.56 -26.25 -13.63
N ALA A 16 33.61 -26.92 -13.02
CA ALA A 16 32.20 -26.79 -13.35
C ALA A 16 31.70 -25.44 -12.81
N MET A 17 31.50 -24.45 -13.69
CA MET A 17 30.78 -23.21 -13.36
C MET A 17 29.27 -23.49 -13.29
N THR A 18 28.75 -23.60 -12.09
CA THR A 18 27.29 -23.59 -11.86
C THR A 18 26.78 -22.16 -12.03
N VAL A 19 26.14 -21.90 -13.15
CA VAL A 19 25.39 -20.66 -13.36
C VAL A 19 24.11 -20.71 -12.47
N PHE A 20 24.13 -20.01 -11.35
CA PHE A 20 22.90 -19.76 -10.59
C PHE A 20 22.04 -18.79 -11.40
N GLY A 21 21.10 -19.33 -12.15
CA GLY A 21 20.03 -18.55 -12.76
C GLY A 21 19.15 -18.01 -11.65
N ALA A 22 19.21 -16.69 -11.37
CA ALA A 22 18.21 -16.03 -10.55
C ALA A 22 16.87 -16.12 -11.28
N VAL A 23 15.99 -17.01 -10.81
CA VAL A 23 14.60 -17.02 -11.22
C VAL A 23 13.97 -15.78 -10.56
N LEU A 24 13.84 -14.71 -11.33
CA LEU A 24 12.95 -13.59 -10.97
C LEU A 24 11.53 -14.16 -10.97
N ALA A 25 11.03 -14.51 -9.79
CA ALA A 25 9.62 -14.80 -9.62
C ALA A 25 8.87 -13.55 -10.05
N ALA A 26 8.14 -13.62 -11.17
CA ALA A 26 7.19 -12.60 -11.55
C ALA A 26 6.19 -12.49 -10.40
N VAL A 27 6.14 -11.32 -9.75
CA VAL A 27 5.07 -11.00 -8.80
C VAL A 27 3.79 -11.10 -9.61
N PRO A 28 2.82 -11.96 -9.25
CA PRO A 28 1.56 -12.03 -9.97
C PRO A 28 0.95 -10.63 -9.94
N ALA A 29 0.57 -10.10 -11.12
CA ALA A 29 -0.29 -8.93 -11.20
C ALA A 29 -1.51 -9.23 -10.32
N GLN A 30 -1.69 -8.45 -9.24
CA GLN A 30 -2.87 -8.61 -8.39
C GLN A 30 -4.08 -8.32 -9.26
N ALA A 31 -4.86 -9.36 -9.51
CA ALA A 31 -6.17 -9.21 -10.11
C ALA A 31 -6.98 -8.22 -9.27
N ASP A 32 -7.83 -7.44 -9.92
CA ASP A 32 -8.70 -6.35 -9.46
C ASP A 32 -9.34 -6.49 -8.06
N GLY A 33 -8.50 -6.66 -7.03
CA GLY A 33 -8.89 -6.71 -5.63
C GLY A 33 -8.65 -5.37 -4.93
N ASP A 34 -9.22 -5.21 -3.75
CA ASP A 34 -8.95 -4.03 -2.91
C ASP A 34 -7.46 -3.97 -2.53
N GLN A 35 -6.79 -2.89 -2.93
CA GLN A 35 -5.37 -2.65 -2.71
C GLN A 35 -5.10 -1.84 -1.42
N GLY A 36 -6.05 -1.76 -0.49
CA GLY A 36 -5.91 -1.03 0.78
C GLY A 36 -4.73 -1.49 1.62
N GLY A 37 -4.38 -2.79 1.56
CA GLY A 37 -3.18 -3.31 2.23
C GLY A 37 -1.87 -2.75 1.65
N ALA A 38 -1.80 -2.54 0.34
CA ALA A 38 -0.64 -1.90 -0.29
C ALA A 38 -0.56 -0.42 0.12
N VAL A 39 -1.69 0.29 0.16
CA VAL A 39 -1.75 1.68 0.66
C VAL A 39 -1.26 1.76 2.10
N LEU A 40 -1.73 0.88 3.01
CA LEU A 40 -1.29 0.85 4.41
C LEU A 40 0.23 0.66 4.52
N SER A 41 0.81 -0.22 3.72
CA SER A 41 2.26 -0.46 3.70
C SER A 41 3.04 0.80 3.32
N GLU A 42 2.64 1.47 2.25
CA GLU A 42 3.24 2.72 1.76
C GLU A 42 3.08 3.88 2.78
N ILE A 43 1.90 3.99 3.40
CA ILE A 43 1.64 4.98 4.45
C ILE A 43 2.55 4.73 5.66
N ASN A 44 2.71 3.49 6.11
CA ASN A 44 3.56 3.20 7.27
C ASN A 44 5.05 3.44 6.96
N ALA A 45 5.51 3.15 5.75
CA ALA A 45 6.85 3.51 5.30
C ALA A 45 7.05 5.03 5.29
N THR A 46 6.06 5.78 4.79
CA THR A 46 6.06 7.25 4.76
C THR A 46 6.07 7.83 6.18
N ARG A 47 5.25 7.29 7.10
CA ARG A 47 5.21 7.72 8.51
C ARG A 47 6.57 7.52 9.18
N ALA A 48 7.19 6.34 9.00
CA ALA A 48 8.52 6.05 9.53
C ALA A 48 9.57 7.05 9.02
N ALA A 49 9.55 7.40 7.74
CA ALA A 49 10.43 8.39 7.14
C ALA A 49 10.21 9.82 7.70
N ASN A 50 9.06 10.09 8.30
CA ASN A 50 8.69 11.37 8.92
C ASN A 50 8.70 11.30 10.47
N GLY A 51 9.28 10.25 11.07
CA GLY A 51 9.49 10.14 12.51
C GLY A 51 8.27 9.68 13.31
N CYS A 52 7.19 9.23 12.66
CA CYS A 52 6.03 8.65 13.33
C CYS A 52 6.10 7.12 13.39
N GLY A 53 5.52 6.55 14.43
CA GLY A 53 5.24 5.12 14.47
C GLY A 53 4.21 4.68 13.42
N PRO A 54 4.16 3.38 13.08
CA PRO A 54 3.15 2.86 12.18
C PRO A 54 1.74 3.00 12.78
N VAL A 55 0.74 3.18 11.92
CA VAL A 55 -0.66 2.99 12.32
C VAL A 55 -1.00 1.51 12.28
N ALA A 56 -1.75 1.06 13.28
CA ALA A 56 -2.30 -0.29 13.32
C ALA A 56 -3.52 -0.40 12.40
N ALA A 57 -3.61 -1.50 11.65
CA ALA A 57 -4.79 -1.77 10.84
C ALA A 57 -6.02 -1.97 11.73
N ASN A 58 -7.09 -1.24 11.45
CA ASN A 58 -8.36 -1.36 12.17
C ASN A 58 -9.48 -1.76 11.21
N PRO A 59 -10.20 -2.89 11.44
CA PRO A 59 -11.20 -3.38 10.51
C PRO A 59 -12.43 -2.47 10.39
N GLN A 60 -12.79 -1.72 11.43
CA GLN A 60 -13.90 -0.79 11.39
C GLN A 60 -13.56 0.44 10.54
N LEU A 61 -12.35 0.98 10.68
CA LEU A 61 -11.85 2.06 9.81
C LEU A 61 -11.70 1.57 8.37
N THR A 62 -11.25 0.31 8.15
CA THR A 62 -11.21 -0.29 6.81
C THR A 62 -12.59 -0.38 6.19
N ALA A 63 -13.62 -0.78 6.95
CA ALA A 63 -15.00 -0.85 6.45
C ALA A 63 -15.55 0.54 6.09
N SER A 64 -15.25 1.56 6.89
CA SER A 64 -15.62 2.96 6.60
C SER A 64 -14.93 3.47 5.32
N ALA A 65 -13.62 3.28 5.21
CA ALA A 65 -12.83 3.64 4.02
C ALA A 65 -13.33 2.91 2.76
N ALA A 66 -13.65 1.62 2.88
CA ALA A 66 -14.19 0.82 1.77
C ALA A 66 -15.54 1.36 1.28
N ARG A 67 -16.43 1.78 2.18
CA ARG A 67 -17.70 2.43 1.81
C ARG A 67 -17.45 3.67 0.97
N GLN A 68 -16.53 4.56 1.39
CA GLN A 68 -16.20 5.77 0.65
C GLN A 68 -15.52 5.47 -0.67
N ALA A 69 -14.49 4.61 -0.69
CA ALA A 69 -13.76 4.30 -1.92
C ALA A 69 -14.67 3.68 -3.00
N ASN A 70 -15.55 2.75 -2.62
CA ASN A 70 -16.52 2.14 -3.53
C ASN A 70 -17.55 3.16 -4.02
N ASP A 71 -18.04 4.05 -3.16
CA ASP A 71 -18.97 5.10 -3.53
C ASP A 71 -18.34 6.08 -4.54
N MET A 72 -17.08 6.47 -4.32
CA MET A 72 -16.31 7.30 -5.26
C MET A 72 -16.15 6.62 -6.63
N LEU A 73 -15.96 5.29 -6.65
CA LEU A 73 -15.80 4.55 -7.89
C LEU A 73 -17.12 4.41 -8.65
N ALA A 74 -18.19 4.05 -7.93
CA ALA A 74 -19.48 3.75 -8.51
C ALA A 74 -20.28 5.00 -8.89
N ASN A 75 -20.28 6.04 -8.05
CA ASN A 75 -21.13 7.20 -8.16
C ASN A 75 -20.37 8.49 -8.56
N GLY A 76 -19.03 8.40 -8.73
CA GLY A 76 -18.21 9.53 -9.18
C GLY A 76 -18.00 10.62 -8.13
N VAL A 77 -18.23 10.31 -6.86
CA VAL A 77 -17.95 11.23 -5.75
C VAL A 77 -16.47 11.61 -5.73
N GLN A 78 -16.18 12.89 -5.55
CA GLN A 78 -14.81 13.42 -5.47
C GLN A 78 -14.67 14.26 -4.19
N GLY A 79 -14.62 13.59 -3.05
CA GLY A 79 -14.50 14.28 -1.76
C GLY A 79 -14.86 13.39 -0.57
N HIS A 80 -15.11 14.05 0.56
CA HIS A 80 -15.28 13.42 1.86
C HIS A 80 -16.74 13.12 2.23
N THR A 81 -17.70 13.61 1.43
CA THR A 81 -19.13 13.35 1.63
C THR A 81 -19.58 12.28 0.64
N GLY A 82 -20.18 11.22 1.14
CA GLY A 82 -20.74 10.16 0.30
C GLY A 82 -21.90 10.63 -0.56
N SER A 83 -22.23 9.88 -1.63
CA SER A 83 -23.38 10.16 -2.51
C SER A 83 -24.72 10.11 -1.76
N ASP A 84 -24.75 9.39 -0.63
CA ASP A 84 -25.87 9.31 0.31
C ASP A 84 -25.89 10.42 1.35
N GLY A 85 -24.95 11.38 1.28
CA GLY A 85 -24.77 12.48 2.23
C GLY A 85 -23.99 12.11 3.50
N SER A 86 -23.49 10.89 3.62
CA SER A 86 -22.73 10.46 4.81
C SER A 86 -21.40 11.21 4.93
N SER A 87 -21.12 11.65 6.16
CA SER A 87 -19.80 12.19 6.56
C SER A 87 -18.86 11.07 7.01
N LEU A 88 -17.55 11.39 7.17
CA LEU A 88 -16.58 10.49 7.80
C LEU A 88 -17.11 9.99 9.16
N VAL A 89 -17.56 10.91 10.03
CA VAL A 89 -18.08 10.57 11.35
C VAL A 89 -19.23 9.57 11.27
N GLN A 90 -20.15 9.76 10.33
CA GLN A 90 -21.25 8.83 10.12
C GLN A 90 -20.74 7.46 9.68
N ARG A 91 -19.83 7.40 8.71
CA ARG A 91 -19.31 6.13 8.19
C ARG A 91 -18.54 5.34 9.25
N VAL A 92 -17.65 6.00 10.00
CA VAL A 92 -16.87 5.31 11.05
C VAL A 92 -17.75 4.83 12.18
N THR A 93 -18.80 5.61 12.56
CA THR A 93 -19.76 5.22 13.59
C THR A 93 -20.61 4.04 13.12
N ASP A 94 -21.13 4.08 11.90
CA ASP A 94 -21.89 2.97 11.28
C ASP A 94 -21.05 1.69 11.23
N ALA A 95 -19.73 1.81 11.00
CA ALA A 95 -18.80 0.69 11.01
C ALA A 95 -18.44 0.20 12.42
N GLY A 96 -18.92 0.87 13.46
CA GLY A 96 -18.69 0.51 14.87
C GLY A 96 -17.40 1.07 15.47
N TYR A 97 -16.71 1.98 14.79
CA TYR A 97 -15.58 2.72 15.37
C TYR A 97 -16.10 3.91 16.18
N THR A 98 -16.27 3.66 17.47
CA THR A 98 -16.81 4.63 18.43
C THR A 98 -15.79 4.90 19.53
N SER A 99 -16.06 5.92 20.36
CA SER A 99 -15.18 6.30 21.49
C SER A 99 -13.77 6.69 21.03
N TYR A 100 -13.67 7.36 19.90
CA TYR A 100 -12.41 7.92 19.40
C TYR A 100 -12.14 9.30 19.98
N ALA A 101 -10.85 9.66 20.07
CA ALA A 101 -10.39 10.99 20.48
C ALA A 101 -10.16 11.89 19.26
N ASP A 102 -9.71 11.31 18.12
CA ASP A 102 -9.47 12.05 16.88
C ASP A 102 -9.73 11.17 15.66
N LEU A 103 -10.05 11.83 14.53
CA LEU A 103 -10.32 11.22 13.22
C LEU A 103 -9.72 12.04 12.09
N GLY A 104 -9.26 11.36 11.04
CA GLY A 104 -8.84 12.00 9.79
C GLY A 104 -9.19 11.14 8.59
N GLU A 105 -9.44 11.78 7.46
CA GLU A 105 -9.70 11.05 6.20
C GLU A 105 -8.86 11.63 5.07
N ILE A 106 -8.31 10.75 4.24
CA ILE A 106 -7.67 11.07 2.98
C ILE A 106 -8.37 10.33 1.86
N VAL A 107 -8.60 11.02 0.72
CA VAL A 107 -9.24 10.40 -0.46
C VAL A 107 -8.42 10.69 -1.71
N TYR A 108 -8.51 9.79 -2.69
CA TYR A 108 -7.79 9.88 -3.95
C TYR A 108 -8.59 9.25 -5.09
N TRP A 109 -8.42 9.77 -6.30
CA TRP A 109 -8.85 9.12 -7.53
C TRP A 109 -7.82 9.38 -8.64
N GLY A 110 -7.53 8.36 -9.41
CA GLY A 110 -6.60 8.42 -10.52
C GLY A 110 -7.04 7.51 -11.65
N THR A 111 -6.64 7.84 -12.88
CA THR A 111 -6.94 7.05 -14.08
C THR A 111 -5.66 6.64 -14.80
N GLY A 112 -5.71 5.53 -15.52
CA GLY A 112 -4.56 5.00 -16.25
C GLY A 112 -3.36 4.76 -15.34
N SER A 113 -2.19 5.25 -15.71
CA SER A 113 -0.96 5.10 -14.93
C SER A 113 -0.98 5.79 -13.56
N LEU A 114 -1.92 6.70 -13.33
CA LEU A 114 -2.09 7.36 -12.03
C LEU A 114 -2.96 6.54 -11.06
N GLY A 115 -3.66 5.52 -11.55
CA GLY A 115 -4.54 4.67 -10.74
C GLY A 115 -3.78 3.57 -9.98
N ASN A 116 -2.89 3.92 -9.05
CA ASN A 116 -2.15 2.96 -8.23
C ASN A 116 -1.85 3.51 -6.82
N PRO A 117 -1.61 2.63 -5.82
CA PRO A 117 -1.34 3.02 -4.44
C PRO A 117 -0.17 3.99 -4.26
N ALA A 118 0.98 3.73 -4.89
CA ALA A 118 2.18 4.56 -4.74
C ALA A 118 1.96 5.99 -5.23
N THR A 119 1.21 6.14 -6.34
CA THR A 119 0.83 7.46 -6.85
C THR A 119 -0.14 8.17 -5.89
N ALA A 120 -1.10 7.47 -5.30
CA ALA A 120 -2.01 8.04 -4.32
C ALA A 120 -1.24 8.59 -3.11
N VAL A 121 -0.33 7.81 -2.54
CA VAL A 121 0.49 8.23 -1.39
C VAL A 121 1.37 9.43 -1.76
N THR A 122 2.02 9.41 -2.93
CA THR A 122 2.82 10.53 -3.42
C THR A 122 1.96 11.80 -3.55
N TRP A 123 0.76 11.69 -4.09
CA TRP A 123 -0.17 12.81 -4.26
C TRP A 123 -0.61 13.38 -2.90
N TRP A 124 -0.98 12.52 -1.96
CA TRP A 124 -1.35 12.94 -0.60
C TRP A 124 -0.20 13.67 0.09
N MET A 125 1.03 13.18 -0.03
CA MET A 125 2.21 13.81 0.59
C MET A 125 2.56 15.16 -0.04
N ASN A 126 2.16 15.43 -1.27
CA ASN A 126 2.28 16.75 -1.90
C ASN A 126 1.13 17.71 -1.58
N SER A 127 0.09 17.24 -0.91
CA SER A 127 -1.05 18.05 -0.46
C SER A 127 -0.89 18.37 1.04
N PRO A 128 -0.78 19.64 1.44
CA PRO A 128 -0.52 19.99 2.85
C PRO A 128 -1.53 19.40 3.84
N GLY A 129 -2.83 19.40 3.51
CA GLY A 129 -3.89 18.87 4.37
C GLY A 129 -3.77 17.34 4.55
N HIS A 130 -3.61 16.60 3.46
CA HIS A 130 -3.45 15.14 3.53
C HIS A 130 -2.15 14.75 4.23
N ARG A 131 -1.05 15.46 3.93
CA ARG A 131 0.23 15.23 4.60
C ARG A 131 0.13 15.44 6.10
N ALA A 132 -0.58 16.46 6.55
CA ALA A 132 -0.77 16.71 7.99
C ALA A 132 -1.43 15.52 8.68
N ILE A 133 -2.45 14.89 8.07
CA ILE A 133 -3.08 13.68 8.61
C ILE A 133 -2.10 12.50 8.61
N ILE A 134 -1.40 12.24 7.50
CA ILE A 134 -0.46 11.10 7.39
C ILE A 134 0.67 11.22 8.41
N THR A 135 1.16 12.43 8.67
CA THR A 135 2.29 12.69 9.58
C THR A 135 1.86 13.12 10.99
N ASP A 136 0.59 13.01 11.30
CA ASP A 136 0.13 13.13 12.68
C ASP A 136 0.47 11.86 13.45
N CYS A 137 1.47 11.94 14.34
CA CYS A 137 1.90 10.82 15.16
C CYS A 137 0.89 10.47 16.27
N GLY A 138 -0.10 11.32 16.54
CA GLY A 138 -1.19 11.07 17.49
C GLY A 138 -2.23 10.09 16.94
N LEU A 139 -2.36 9.99 15.61
CA LEU A 139 -3.22 8.99 14.99
C LEU A 139 -2.50 7.63 14.99
N THR A 140 -3.10 6.63 15.62
CA THR A 140 -2.46 5.34 15.92
C THR A 140 -3.11 4.14 15.23
N GLU A 141 -4.32 4.30 14.70
CA GLU A 141 -5.07 3.28 13.96
C GLU A 141 -5.46 3.84 12.59
N ALA A 142 -5.56 2.97 11.59
CA ALA A 142 -6.09 3.34 10.28
C ALA A 142 -6.72 2.16 9.54
N GLY A 143 -7.60 2.48 8.60
CA GLY A 143 -8.11 1.55 7.63
C GLY A 143 -8.07 2.15 6.22
N PHE A 144 -7.72 1.34 5.24
CA PHE A 144 -7.59 1.77 3.85
C PHE A 144 -8.37 0.85 2.93
N SER A 145 -8.90 1.44 1.86
CA SER A 145 -9.44 0.72 0.72
C SER A 145 -9.03 1.45 -0.57
N ALA A 146 -8.61 0.69 -1.56
CA ALA A 146 -8.27 1.20 -2.89
C ALA A 146 -8.82 0.24 -3.94
N VAL A 147 -9.88 0.65 -4.60
CA VAL A 147 -10.66 -0.16 -5.54
C VAL A 147 -10.55 0.38 -6.97
N SER A 148 -10.59 -0.51 -7.95
CA SER A 148 -10.42 -0.16 -9.36
C SER A 148 -11.46 -0.84 -10.24
N ASN A 149 -11.83 -0.18 -11.34
CA ASN A 149 -12.61 -0.77 -12.43
C ASN A 149 -11.78 -1.00 -13.71
N GLY A 150 -10.46 -1.11 -13.57
CA GLY A 150 -9.51 -1.30 -14.67
C GLY A 150 -8.97 -0.02 -15.28
N ASN A 151 -9.72 1.08 -15.31
CA ASN A 151 -9.26 2.38 -15.83
C ASN A 151 -9.11 3.45 -14.75
N LYS A 152 -9.96 3.41 -13.74
CA LYS A 152 -9.99 4.36 -12.62
C LYS A 152 -9.79 3.62 -11.32
N MET A 153 -8.90 4.12 -10.47
CA MET A 153 -8.79 3.73 -9.07
C MET A 153 -9.31 4.85 -8.19
N THR A 154 -10.03 4.48 -7.16
CA THR A 154 -10.40 5.37 -6.05
C THR A 154 -9.86 4.77 -4.75
N ALA A 155 -9.38 5.62 -3.87
CA ALA A 155 -8.87 5.19 -2.58
C ALA A 155 -9.37 6.12 -1.48
N ALA A 156 -9.63 5.53 -0.31
CA ALA A 156 -9.88 6.24 0.92
C ALA A 156 -9.04 5.65 2.05
N GLY A 157 -8.64 6.49 2.98
CA GLY A 157 -7.96 6.09 4.20
C GLY A 157 -8.53 6.85 5.38
N ASP A 158 -9.09 6.12 6.32
CA ASP A 158 -9.65 6.65 7.56
C ASP A 158 -8.67 6.38 8.70
N PHE A 159 -8.30 7.42 9.41
CA PHE A 159 -7.39 7.38 10.54
C PHE A 159 -8.15 7.67 11.83
N GLY A 160 -7.68 7.12 12.93
CA GLY A 160 -8.24 7.39 14.24
C GLY A 160 -7.28 7.10 15.39
N THR A 161 -7.68 7.55 16.57
CA THR A 161 -7.07 7.17 17.85
C THR A 161 -8.14 7.11 18.92
N ARG A 162 -7.96 6.24 19.91
CA ARG A 162 -8.85 6.06 21.07
C ARG A 162 -8.17 6.47 22.37
#